data_41fae6f20342b42ae24590e6bfbbddd8
#
_entry.id   41fae6f20342b42ae24590e6bfbbddd8
#
_cell.length_a   1.000
_cell.length_b   1.000
_cell.length_c   1.000
_cell.angle_alpha   90.00
_cell.angle_beta   90.00
_cell.angle_gamma   90.00
#
_symmetry.space_group_name_H-M   'P 1'
#
loop_
_entity.id
_entity.type
_entity.pdbx_description
1 polymer ?
#
loop_
_entity_poly.entity_id
_entity_poly.type
_entity_poly.pdbx_seq_one_letter_code
_entity_poly.pdbx_strand_id
1 'polypeptide(L)'
;MKSISRLRLVILLLPTLLLLPRIDAIFNATMPRKALGESLLLLLCGWAISRLCPWQRMTSHASSAVLAATLLFLFWMIPRSIDLTQIYPSANALYVVSLFAVGFLLSHYWPMLPGVARVAYGLYFSSMIVAFGLLYAAQSTLLCSAYTLEEQHAFGWMLVPLGLGVYLLVLAFMTRWLVKPIESQ
;
A
#
# COMPACT_ATOMS: atom_id res chain seq x y z
N MET A 1 -23.33 3.82 19.88
CA MET A 1 -23.14 2.50 19.22
C MET A 1 -23.63 2.46 17.77
N LYS A 2 -24.80 3.01 17.39
CA LYS A 2 -25.32 3.00 16.00
C LYS A 2 -24.43 3.73 14.96
N SER A 3 -23.69 4.79 15.35
CA SER A 3 -22.82 5.56 14.44
C SER A 3 -21.58 4.75 13.97
N ILE A 4 -20.95 3.99 14.88
CA ILE A 4 -19.75 3.20 14.56
C ILE A 4 -20.08 2.06 13.61
N SER A 5 -21.27 1.45 13.73
CA SER A 5 -21.69 0.38 12.81
C SER A 5 -21.92 0.89 11.38
N ARG A 6 -22.49 2.09 11.23
CA ARG A 6 -22.68 2.73 9.91
C ARG A 6 -21.34 3.07 9.26
N LEU A 7 -20.40 3.62 10.02
CA LEU A 7 -19.07 3.94 9.51
C LEU A 7 -18.32 2.68 9.02
N ARG A 8 -18.38 1.58 9.78
CA ARG A 8 -17.82 0.28 9.35
C ARG A 8 -18.42 -0.20 8.04
N LEU A 9 -19.74 -0.10 7.90
CA LEU A 9 -20.46 -0.51 6.69
C LEU A 9 -20.00 0.32 5.48
N VAL A 10 -19.91 1.65 5.63
CA VAL A 10 -19.46 2.55 4.55
C VAL A 10 -18.04 2.21 4.11
N ILE A 11 -17.10 1.98 5.04
CA ILE A 11 -15.71 1.65 4.71
C ILE A 11 -15.61 0.26 4.04
N LEU A 12 -16.43 -0.71 4.43
CA LEU A 12 -16.48 -2.03 3.80
C LEU A 12 -17.10 -1.99 2.39
N LEU A 13 -18.06 -1.08 2.16
CA LEU A 13 -18.68 -0.91 0.84
C LEU A 13 -17.79 -0.13 -0.13
N LEU A 14 -16.84 0.67 0.35
CA LEU A 14 -16.01 1.52 -0.50
C LEU A 14 -15.17 0.72 -1.52
N PRO A 15 -14.50 -0.40 -1.17
CA PRO A 15 -13.84 -1.26 -2.16
C PRO A 15 -14.77 -1.81 -3.23
N THR A 16 -16.03 -2.12 -2.88
CA THR A 16 -17.00 -2.61 -3.85
C THR A 16 -17.49 -1.49 -4.79
N LEU A 17 -17.56 -0.25 -4.30
CA LEU A 17 -17.87 0.91 -5.13
C LEU A 17 -16.79 1.20 -6.15
N LEU A 18 -15.51 0.95 -5.83
CA LEU A 18 -14.39 1.11 -6.76
C LEU A 18 -14.47 0.15 -7.95
N LEU A 19 -15.15 -0.99 -7.80
CA LEU A 19 -15.40 -1.93 -8.90
C LEU A 19 -16.53 -1.49 -9.84
N LEU A 20 -17.28 -0.42 -9.53
CA LEU A 20 -18.28 0.11 -10.43
C LEU A 20 -17.62 0.70 -11.68
N PRO A 21 -18.07 0.39 -12.90
CA PRO A 21 -17.40 0.77 -14.16
C PRO A 21 -17.17 2.28 -14.30
N ARG A 22 -18.06 3.11 -13.77
CA ARG A 22 -17.92 4.58 -13.83
C ARG A 22 -16.81 5.09 -12.90
N ILE A 23 -16.66 4.50 -11.74
CA ILE A 23 -15.64 4.90 -10.74
C ILE A 23 -14.29 4.33 -11.16
N ASP A 24 -14.26 3.07 -11.57
CA ASP A 24 -13.08 2.41 -12.10
C ASP A 24 -12.50 3.18 -13.30
N ALA A 25 -13.33 3.66 -14.22
CA ALA A 25 -12.90 4.48 -15.36
C ALA A 25 -12.21 5.80 -14.94
N ILE A 26 -12.58 6.39 -13.80
CA ILE A 26 -11.92 7.61 -13.29
C ILE A 26 -10.50 7.30 -12.84
N PHE A 27 -10.30 6.17 -12.15
CA PHE A 27 -8.98 5.74 -11.70
C PHE A 27 -8.12 5.23 -12.85
N ASN A 28 -8.71 4.50 -13.79
CA ASN A 28 -8.04 3.97 -14.98
C ASN A 28 -7.61 5.06 -15.99
N ALA A 29 -8.09 6.29 -15.84
CA ALA A 29 -7.79 7.38 -16.77
C ALA A 29 -6.31 7.75 -16.87
N THR A 30 -5.52 7.54 -15.82
CA THR A 30 -4.06 7.76 -15.82
C THR A 30 -3.37 6.78 -14.88
N MET A 31 -2.13 6.40 -15.21
CA MET A 31 -1.34 5.49 -14.37
C MET A 31 -1.16 5.98 -12.92
N PRO A 32 -0.83 7.25 -12.64
CA PRO A 32 -0.72 7.72 -11.25
C PRO A 32 -2.02 7.60 -10.46
N ARG A 33 -3.17 7.84 -11.09
CA ARG A 33 -4.47 7.69 -10.41
C ARG A 33 -4.74 6.25 -10.04
N LYS A 34 -4.51 5.31 -10.95
CA LYS A 34 -4.70 3.87 -10.70
C LYS A 34 -3.72 3.38 -9.65
N ALA A 35 -2.42 3.53 -9.93
CA ALA A 35 -1.38 2.90 -9.14
C ALA A 35 -1.11 3.60 -7.78
N LEU A 36 -1.31 4.91 -7.65
CA LEU A 36 -1.18 5.63 -6.38
C LEU A 36 -2.52 5.95 -5.75
N GLY A 37 -3.42 6.60 -6.50
CA GLY A 37 -4.67 7.12 -5.95
C GLY A 37 -5.56 5.99 -5.41
N GLU A 38 -5.87 5.02 -6.24
CA GLU A 38 -6.70 3.87 -5.84
C GLU A 38 -6.00 2.99 -4.80
N SER A 39 -4.70 2.71 -4.97
CA SER A 39 -3.94 1.92 -4.00
C SER A 39 -3.93 2.55 -2.61
N LEU A 40 -3.65 3.86 -2.51
CA LEU A 40 -3.64 4.56 -1.23
C LEU A 40 -5.03 4.57 -0.58
N LEU A 41 -6.09 4.77 -1.37
CA LEU A 41 -7.46 4.73 -0.87
C LEU A 41 -7.80 3.35 -0.30
N LEU A 42 -7.46 2.27 -0.99
CA LEU A 42 -7.68 0.90 -0.54
C LEU A 42 -6.89 0.56 0.72
N LEU A 43 -5.61 0.97 0.77
CA LEU A 43 -4.76 0.80 1.96
C LEU A 43 -5.36 1.53 3.17
N LEU A 44 -5.82 2.78 2.98
CA LEU A 44 -6.46 3.56 4.04
C LEU A 44 -7.78 2.94 4.51
N CYS A 45 -8.59 2.39 3.61
CA CYS A 45 -9.81 1.66 3.97
C CYS A 45 -9.51 0.41 4.79
N GLY A 46 -8.53 -0.39 4.38
CA GLY A 46 -8.07 -1.56 5.12
C GLY A 46 -7.52 -1.18 6.51
N TRP A 47 -6.71 -0.12 6.57
CA TRP A 47 -6.21 0.43 7.81
C TRP A 47 -7.33 0.88 8.75
N ALA A 48 -8.31 1.61 8.25
CA ALA A 48 -9.44 2.11 9.03
C ALA A 48 -10.32 0.97 9.60
N ILE A 49 -10.62 -0.05 8.78
CA ILE A 49 -11.37 -1.24 9.24
C ILE A 49 -10.61 -1.98 10.34
N SER A 50 -9.29 -2.15 10.19
CA SER A 50 -8.47 -2.78 11.22
C SER A 50 -8.54 -2.04 12.58
N ARG A 51 -8.65 -0.71 12.54
CA ARG A 51 -8.81 0.12 13.76
C ARG A 51 -10.19 0.07 14.36
N LEU A 52 -11.22 -0.08 13.53
CA LEU A 52 -12.61 -0.12 13.97
C LEU A 52 -13.06 -1.51 14.45
N CYS A 53 -12.41 -2.58 14.00
CA CYS A 53 -12.74 -3.96 14.38
C CYS A 53 -11.73 -4.47 15.41
N PRO A 54 -12.14 -4.68 16.69
CA PRO A 54 -11.27 -5.27 17.71
C PRO A 54 -11.12 -6.78 17.45
N TRP A 55 -10.26 -7.14 16.50
CA TRP A 55 -9.97 -8.53 16.25
C TRP A 55 -8.87 -9.04 17.19
N GLN A 56 -8.97 -10.32 17.60
CA GLN A 56 -7.94 -10.92 18.44
C GLN A 56 -6.59 -10.94 17.71
N ARG A 57 -5.58 -10.44 18.40
CA ARG A 57 -4.25 -10.26 17.82
C ARG A 57 -3.40 -11.51 18.12
N MET A 58 -3.12 -12.30 17.10
CA MET A 58 -2.21 -13.44 17.20
C MET A 58 -0.77 -12.98 16.89
N THR A 59 0.04 -12.79 17.92
CA THR A 59 1.42 -12.30 17.81
C THR A 59 2.34 -13.26 17.05
N SER A 60 2.06 -14.57 17.09
CA SER A 60 2.87 -15.61 16.45
C SER A 60 2.99 -15.46 14.92
N HIS A 61 2.04 -14.79 14.26
CA HIS A 61 2.03 -14.63 12.81
C HIS A 61 2.33 -13.22 12.33
N ALA A 62 2.75 -12.30 13.22
CA ALA A 62 2.94 -10.90 12.88
C ALA A 62 3.96 -10.68 11.75
N SER A 63 5.13 -11.32 11.83
CA SER A 63 6.19 -11.16 10.82
C SER A 63 5.79 -11.74 9.47
N SER A 64 5.18 -12.93 9.43
CA SER A 64 4.73 -13.54 8.18
C SER A 64 3.58 -12.76 7.54
N ALA A 65 2.65 -12.23 8.33
CA ALA A 65 1.55 -11.43 7.83
C ALA A 65 2.04 -10.10 7.23
N VAL A 66 2.98 -9.40 7.89
CA VAL A 66 3.57 -8.16 7.37
C VAL A 66 4.42 -8.44 6.13
N LEU A 67 5.20 -9.54 6.11
CA LEU A 67 5.95 -9.94 4.93
C LEU A 67 5.02 -10.24 3.75
N ALA A 68 3.99 -11.04 3.95
CA ALA A 68 3.01 -11.37 2.90
C ALA A 68 2.31 -10.11 2.37
N ALA A 69 1.89 -9.20 3.26
CA ALA A 69 1.29 -7.93 2.87
C ALA A 69 2.25 -7.07 2.04
N THR A 70 3.52 -7.00 2.44
CA THR A 70 4.56 -6.24 1.70
C THR A 70 4.80 -6.84 0.32
N LEU A 71 4.96 -8.15 0.21
CA LEU A 71 5.16 -8.83 -1.08
C LEU A 71 3.95 -8.68 -1.99
N LEU A 72 2.74 -8.77 -1.45
CA LEU A 72 1.50 -8.58 -2.20
C LEU A 72 1.35 -7.15 -2.72
N PHE A 73 1.73 -6.15 -1.92
CA PHE A 73 1.78 -4.76 -2.39
C PHE A 73 2.81 -4.58 -3.51
N LEU A 74 4.04 -5.09 -3.34
CA LEU A 74 5.10 -4.98 -4.34
C LEU A 74 4.76 -5.72 -5.64
N PHE A 75 4.01 -6.84 -5.56
CA PHE A 75 3.50 -7.53 -6.74
C PHE A 75 2.65 -6.60 -7.63
N TRP A 76 1.79 -5.78 -7.03
CA TRP A 76 0.98 -4.82 -7.77
C TRP A 76 1.75 -3.59 -8.27
N MET A 77 2.99 -3.37 -7.79
CA MET A 77 3.88 -2.35 -8.34
C MET A 77 4.59 -2.82 -9.63
N ILE A 78 4.53 -4.11 -9.97
CA ILE A 78 5.09 -4.66 -11.21
C ILE A 78 4.24 -4.15 -12.40
N PRO A 79 4.88 -3.61 -13.48
CA PRO A 79 4.16 -3.03 -14.62
C PRO A 79 3.10 -3.97 -15.21
N ARG A 80 3.48 -5.23 -15.43
CA ARG A 80 2.59 -6.25 -16.00
C ARG A 80 1.37 -6.56 -15.13
N SER A 81 1.50 -6.46 -13.80
CA SER A 81 0.37 -6.69 -12.89
C SER A 81 -0.67 -5.58 -13.03
N ILE A 82 -0.24 -4.34 -13.23
CA ILE A 82 -1.13 -3.20 -13.48
C ILE A 82 -1.86 -3.38 -14.82
N ASP A 83 -1.16 -3.80 -15.88
CA ASP A 83 -1.79 -4.08 -17.18
C ASP A 83 -2.89 -5.14 -17.07
N LEU A 84 -2.68 -6.20 -16.29
CA LEU A 84 -3.69 -7.24 -16.09
C LEU A 84 -4.99 -6.70 -15.49
N THR A 85 -4.93 -5.68 -14.63
CA THR A 85 -6.13 -5.06 -14.04
C THR A 85 -6.99 -4.33 -15.09
N GLN A 86 -6.37 -3.87 -16.18
CA GLN A 86 -7.06 -3.19 -17.29
C GLN A 86 -7.70 -4.17 -18.26
N ILE A 87 -7.08 -5.35 -18.44
CA ILE A 87 -7.51 -6.35 -19.42
C ILE A 87 -8.58 -7.27 -18.83
N TYR A 88 -8.42 -7.66 -17.56
CA TYR A 88 -9.25 -8.66 -16.90
C TYR A 88 -9.99 -8.09 -15.69
N PRO A 89 -11.34 -8.04 -15.70
CA PRO A 89 -12.12 -7.60 -14.54
C PRO A 89 -11.85 -8.42 -13.27
N SER A 90 -11.54 -9.71 -13.42
CA SER A 90 -11.16 -10.57 -12.29
C SER A 90 -9.83 -10.17 -11.66
N ALA A 91 -8.85 -9.75 -12.47
CA ALA A 91 -7.58 -9.23 -11.95
C ALA A 91 -7.78 -7.90 -11.24
N ASN A 92 -8.65 -7.02 -11.75
CA ASN A 92 -9.02 -5.77 -11.08
C ASN A 92 -9.72 -6.03 -9.74
N ALA A 93 -10.65 -6.99 -9.68
CA ALA A 93 -11.28 -7.39 -8.43
C ALA A 93 -10.26 -7.94 -7.42
N LEU A 94 -9.31 -8.77 -7.88
CA LEU A 94 -8.22 -9.29 -7.04
C LEU A 94 -7.31 -8.17 -6.54
N TYR A 95 -6.99 -7.19 -7.38
CA TYR A 95 -6.23 -5.99 -7.02
C TYR A 95 -6.91 -5.23 -5.86
N VAL A 96 -8.19 -4.91 -6.01
CA VAL A 96 -8.97 -4.17 -5.02
C VAL A 96 -9.03 -4.92 -3.68
N VAL A 97 -9.37 -6.21 -3.70
CA VAL A 97 -9.49 -7.04 -2.49
C VAL A 97 -8.13 -7.21 -1.81
N SER A 98 -7.09 -7.47 -2.59
CA SER A 98 -5.74 -7.72 -2.04
C SER A 98 -5.12 -6.46 -1.44
N LEU A 99 -5.24 -5.29 -2.08
CA LEU A 99 -4.73 -4.03 -1.51
C LEU A 99 -5.50 -3.60 -0.26
N PHE A 100 -6.81 -3.82 -0.23
CA PHE A 100 -7.59 -3.64 0.99
C PHE A 100 -7.08 -4.56 2.12
N ALA A 101 -6.84 -5.84 1.81
CA ALA A 101 -6.27 -6.80 2.76
C ALA A 101 -4.85 -6.39 3.21
N VAL A 102 -4.01 -5.87 2.31
CA VAL A 102 -2.68 -5.32 2.67
C VAL A 102 -2.80 -4.22 3.70
N GLY A 103 -3.67 -3.23 3.48
CA GLY A 103 -3.90 -2.14 4.43
C GLY A 103 -4.37 -2.64 5.79
N PHE A 104 -5.28 -3.62 5.80
CA PHE A 104 -5.75 -4.28 7.01
C PHE A 104 -4.63 -5.01 7.75
N LEU A 105 -3.87 -5.87 7.07
CA LEU A 105 -2.79 -6.68 7.65
C LEU A 105 -1.67 -5.79 8.21
N LEU A 106 -1.23 -4.80 7.46
CA LEU A 106 -0.21 -3.87 7.92
C LEU A 106 -0.67 -3.12 9.17
N SER A 107 -1.87 -2.56 9.17
CA SER A 107 -2.42 -1.85 10.34
C SER A 107 -2.56 -2.76 11.57
N HIS A 108 -2.98 -4.01 11.34
CA HIS A 108 -3.26 -4.95 12.42
C HIS A 108 -1.99 -5.51 13.06
N TYR A 109 -1.03 -5.95 12.24
CA TYR A 109 0.16 -6.67 12.69
C TYR A 109 1.40 -5.80 12.89
N TRP A 110 1.49 -4.64 12.24
CA TRP A 110 2.63 -3.72 12.39
C TRP A 110 2.96 -3.37 13.85
N PRO A 111 1.98 -3.05 14.74
CA PRO A 111 2.27 -2.74 16.13
C PRO A 111 2.83 -3.90 16.95
N MET A 112 2.70 -5.15 16.44
CA MET A 112 3.18 -6.35 17.13
C MET A 112 4.61 -6.74 16.77
N LEU A 113 5.16 -6.15 15.70
CA LEU A 113 6.54 -6.38 15.32
C LEU A 113 7.49 -5.78 16.36
N PRO A 114 8.62 -6.46 16.67
CA PRO A 114 9.71 -5.85 17.41
C PRO A 114 10.24 -4.61 16.69
N GLY A 115 10.77 -3.64 17.44
CA GLY A 115 11.26 -2.36 16.89
C GLY A 115 12.25 -2.54 15.74
N VAL A 116 13.20 -3.46 15.90
CA VAL A 116 14.19 -3.80 14.85
C VAL A 116 13.51 -4.29 13.58
N ALA A 117 12.51 -5.17 13.70
CA ALA A 117 11.77 -5.69 12.54
C ALA A 117 10.99 -4.58 11.84
N ARG A 118 10.35 -3.65 12.59
CA ARG A 118 9.65 -2.49 11.98
C ARG A 118 10.59 -1.63 11.16
N VAL A 119 11.78 -1.34 11.69
CA VAL A 119 12.80 -0.56 10.98
C VAL A 119 13.25 -1.31 9.73
N ALA A 120 13.60 -2.60 9.84
CA ALA A 120 14.03 -3.41 8.71
C ALA A 120 12.99 -3.46 7.58
N TYR A 121 11.72 -3.76 7.91
CA TYR A 121 10.63 -3.77 6.94
C TYR A 121 10.36 -2.39 6.35
N GLY A 122 10.40 -1.34 7.17
CA GLY A 122 10.21 0.03 6.70
C GLY A 122 11.29 0.49 5.72
N LEU A 123 12.56 0.20 6.01
CA LEU A 123 13.68 0.50 5.11
C LEU A 123 13.59 -0.31 3.82
N TYR A 124 13.31 -1.61 3.91
CA TYR A 124 13.12 -2.45 2.74
C TYR A 124 11.98 -1.94 1.85
N PHE A 125 10.81 -1.66 2.44
CA PHE A 125 9.64 -1.17 1.73
C PHE A 125 9.89 0.17 1.04
N SER A 126 10.49 1.14 1.75
CA SER A 126 10.82 2.44 1.17
C SER A 126 11.84 2.33 0.03
N SER A 127 12.88 1.49 0.20
CA SER A 127 13.87 1.25 -0.84
C SER A 127 13.25 0.63 -2.10
N MET A 128 12.29 -0.29 -1.95
CA MET A 128 11.57 -0.86 -3.08
C MET A 128 10.68 0.16 -3.79
N ILE A 129 10.00 1.05 -3.06
CA ILE A 129 9.23 2.14 -3.68
C ILE A 129 10.14 3.04 -4.51
N VAL A 130 11.31 3.44 -3.96
CA VAL A 130 12.29 4.25 -4.71
C VAL A 130 12.81 3.49 -5.94
N ALA A 131 13.14 2.21 -5.80
CA ALA A 131 13.63 1.39 -6.91
C ALA A 131 12.60 1.28 -8.04
N PHE A 132 11.31 1.03 -7.73
CA PHE A 132 10.24 1.05 -8.73
C PHE A 132 10.05 2.45 -9.33
N GLY A 133 10.14 3.51 -8.51
CA GLY A 133 10.09 4.88 -9.00
C GLY A 133 11.16 5.17 -10.03
N LEU A 134 12.41 4.83 -9.73
CA LEU A 134 13.53 4.98 -10.66
C LEU A 134 13.38 4.09 -11.90
N LEU A 135 12.89 2.85 -11.74
CA LEU A 135 12.61 1.96 -12.86
C LEU A 135 11.63 2.62 -13.84
N TYR A 136 10.50 3.11 -13.37
CA TYR A 136 9.51 3.76 -14.22
C TYR A 136 9.99 5.10 -14.80
N ALA A 137 10.77 5.88 -14.04
CA ALA A 137 11.28 7.17 -14.48
C ALA A 137 12.43 7.08 -15.49
N ALA A 138 13.26 6.04 -15.43
CA ALA A 138 14.47 5.91 -16.25
C ALA A 138 14.26 5.12 -17.55
N GLN A 139 13.17 4.36 -17.68
CA GLN A 139 12.96 3.50 -18.86
C GLN A 139 12.52 4.33 -20.07
N SER A 140 13.20 4.12 -21.19
CA SER A 140 12.83 4.69 -22.50
C SER A 140 11.81 3.86 -23.27
N THR A 141 11.48 2.66 -22.77
CA THR A 141 10.53 1.74 -23.38
C THR A 141 9.27 1.62 -22.54
N LEU A 142 8.13 1.35 -23.20
CA LEU A 142 6.87 1.09 -22.55
C LEU A 142 6.97 -0.18 -21.68
N LEU A 143 6.82 -0.01 -20.37
CA LEU A 143 6.76 -1.12 -19.40
C LEU A 143 5.33 -1.64 -19.25
N CYS A 144 4.34 -0.73 -19.35
CA CYS A 144 2.92 -1.03 -19.30
C CYS A 144 2.29 -0.73 -20.65
N SER A 145 1.53 -1.67 -21.21
CA SER A 145 0.85 -1.48 -22.50
C SER A 145 -0.41 -0.61 -22.41
N ALA A 146 -0.98 -0.51 -21.21
CA ALA A 146 -2.22 0.23 -20.96
C ALA A 146 -2.03 1.75 -20.81
N TYR A 147 -0.80 2.22 -20.61
CA TYR A 147 -0.51 3.64 -20.33
C TYR A 147 0.61 4.18 -21.20
N THR A 148 0.61 5.50 -21.43
CA THR A 148 1.65 6.16 -22.22
C THR A 148 2.99 6.19 -21.47
N LEU A 149 4.09 6.36 -22.21
CA LEU A 149 5.44 6.49 -21.62
C LEU A 149 5.52 7.72 -20.69
N GLU A 150 4.86 8.81 -21.05
CA GLU A 150 4.80 10.04 -20.25
C GLU A 150 4.12 9.79 -18.89
N GLU A 151 3.02 9.05 -18.88
CA GLU A 151 2.32 8.69 -17.64
C GLU A 151 3.15 7.76 -16.75
N GLN A 152 3.92 6.85 -17.35
CA GLN A 152 4.85 5.99 -16.62
C GLN A 152 5.98 6.80 -15.98
N HIS A 153 6.56 7.75 -16.71
CA HIS A 153 7.57 8.66 -16.17
C HIS A 153 7.00 9.53 -15.05
N ALA A 154 5.81 10.11 -15.25
CA ALA A 154 5.14 10.90 -14.21
C ALA A 154 4.90 10.09 -12.94
N PHE A 155 4.41 8.83 -13.08
CA PHE A 155 4.24 7.91 -11.97
C PHE A 155 5.57 7.61 -11.26
N GLY A 156 6.64 7.32 -12.02
CA GLY A 156 7.97 7.09 -11.48
C GLY A 156 8.48 8.26 -10.64
N TRP A 157 8.37 9.47 -11.18
CA TRP A 157 8.77 10.69 -10.48
C TRP A 157 7.92 11.03 -9.25
N MET A 158 6.69 10.54 -9.16
CA MET A 158 5.87 10.62 -7.94
C MET A 158 6.28 9.60 -6.88
N LEU A 159 6.69 8.39 -7.30
CA LEU A 159 7.12 7.33 -6.37
C LEU A 159 8.44 7.65 -5.67
N VAL A 160 9.40 8.28 -6.34
CA VAL A 160 10.72 8.58 -5.75
C VAL A 160 10.59 9.44 -4.49
N PRO A 161 9.98 10.64 -4.50
CA PRO A 161 9.82 11.44 -3.29
C PRO A 161 8.94 10.78 -2.24
N LEU A 162 7.93 10.00 -2.66
CA LEU A 162 7.11 9.21 -1.73
C LEU A 162 7.96 8.19 -0.96
N GLY A 163 8.78 7.41 -1.67
CA GLY A 163 9.67 6.43 -1.06
C GLY A 163 10.73 7.07 -0.15
N LEU A 164 11.32 8.18 -0.59
CA LEU A 164 12.26 8.94 0.25
C LEU A 164 11.58 9.51 1.50
N GLY A 165 10.35 10.00 1.38
CA GLY A 165 9.55 10.46 2.53
C GLY A 165 9.31 9.35 3.56
N VAL A 166 8.92 8.16 3.10
CA VAL A 166 8.75 6.97 3.96
C VAL A 166 10.09 6.60 4.60
N TYR A 167 11.19 6.63 3.85
CA TYR A 167 12.54 6.36 4.36
C TYR A 167 12.93 7.30 5.50
N LEU A 168 12.71 8.62 5.33
CA LEU A 168 12.99 9.62 6.36
C LEU A 168 12.11 9.42 7.61
N LEU A 169 10.84 9.05 7.43
CA LEU A 169 9.95 8.74 8.55
C LEU A 169 10.44 7.51 9.34
N VAL A 170 10.94 6.48 8.66
CA VAL A 170 11.51 5.29 9.31
C VAL A 170 12.78 5.65 10.07
N LEU A 171 13.66 6.48 9.50
CA LEU A 171 14.87 6.97 10.18
C LEU A 171 14.51 7.81 11.41
N ALA A 172 13.54 8.71 11.30
CA ALA A 172 13.08 9.52 12.43
C ALA A 172 12.46 8.64 13.55
N PHE A 173 11.77 7.57 13.19
CA PHE A 173 11.29 6.58 14.16
C PHE A 173 12.46 5.84 14.84
N MET A 174 13.45 5.43 14.07
CA MET A 174 14.66 4.76 14.58
C MET A 174 15.44 5.64 15.56
N THR A 175 15.66 6.92 15.23
CA THR A 175 16.34 7.85 16.13
C THR A 175 15.58 8.04 17.42
N ARG A 176 14.25 8.22 17.37
CA ARG A 176 13.42 8.32 18.57
C ARG A 176 13.44 7.04 19.44
N TRP A 177 13.56 5.89 18.80
CA TRP A 177 13.63 4.60 19.51
C TRP A 177 15.00 4.39 20.16
N LEU A 178 16.09 4.81 19.50
CA LEU A 178 17.47 4.74 20.04
C LEU A 178 17.74 5.79 21.12
N VAL A 179 17.13 6.97 21.01
CA VAL A 179 17.31 8.10 21.95
C VAL A 179 16.40 8.01 23.18
N LYS A 180 15.37 7.15 23.17
CA LYS A 180 14.62 6.88 24.41
C LYS A 180 15.56 6.24 25.41
N PRO A 181 16.00 7.00 26.45
CA PRO A 181 17.07 6.53 27.31
C PRO A 181 16.61 5.36 28.16
N ILE A 182 17.46 4.49 28.40
CA ILE A 182 18.00 3.82 29.60
C ILE A 182 17.52 4.41 30.98
N GLU A 183 16.60 5.32 31.01
CA GLU A 183 16.06 5.98 32.22
C GLU A 183 14.98 5.16 32.95
N SER A 184 14.76 3.91 32.58
CA SER A 184 13.78 3.05 33.27
C SER A 184 14.24 1.58 33.35
N GLN A 185 15.47 1.36 33.87
CA GLN A 185 15.83 0.06 34.45
C GLN A 185 16.07 0.19 35.94
#